data_b0ee333bbc22e0325902d186c1a79eed
#
_entry.id   b0ee333bbc22e0325902d186c1a79eed
#
_cell.length_a   1.000
_cell.length_b   1.000
_cell.length_c   1.000
_cell.angle_alpha   90.00
_cell.angle_beta   90.00
_cell.angle_gamma   90.00
#
_symmetry.space_group_name_H-M   'P 1'
#
loop_
_entity.id
_entity.type
_entity.pdbx_description
1 polymer ?
#
loop_
_entity_poly.entity_id
_entity_poly.type
_entity_poly.pdbx_seq_one_letter_code
_entity_poly.pdbx_strand_id
1 'polypeptide(L)'
;METIDLIIVIVYLLAIVIVGLVMQKKASRDIDSYFLGNRKLPWWVLGASGMASNTDIAGTMINTAFIYALGTKGFFIEIRGGVTLIMAFLMVFMGKWNRRSKVMTQAEWMHFRFGKGKEGDTARIIAAFASIVMTIAMVTYFVIGAGKFVGEFLGIEPIYASLLMVVLAMTYTVASGLYGVVWTDVFQGVFIFGVIVYISGMAMSTVTLPEEFMVSVPMLDGSFTAIKTSLSEWSRITPPSEMNMPTGSTFEIYNLFGIAIMFYLFKVTLEGSSGAGGYMLQRYFAAQSDREAGLLSLFWTSLLAFRWPLIASFAMLGIHHGLNPEFSVIADPELVLPTVIKHYIPTGVKGFLIAGLMAAAMSTFDSTVNAGAAYWVKDLYQTYLRPNATEKDLMLQGRIASLVIVAF
;
A
#
# COMPACT_ATOMS: atom_id res chain seq x y z
N MET A 1 -13.45 -2.54 -21.07
CA MET A 1 -12.86 -3.91 -20.88
C MET A 1 -13.55 -4.86 -21.85
N GLU A 2 -12.79 -5.78 -22.44
CA GLU A 2 -13.34 -6.89 -23.23
C GLU A 2 -13.96 -7.94 -22.29
N THR A 3 -14.88 -8.75 -22.83
CA THR A 3 -15.58 -9.80 -22.03
C THR A 3 -14.61 -10.78 -21.37
N ILE A 4 -13.51 -11.12 -22.05
CA ILE A 4 -12.46 -12.03 -21.52
C ILE A 4 -11.79 -11.42 -20.31
N ASP A 5 -11.41 -10.14 -20.35
CA ASP A 5 -10.80 -9.43 -19.25
C ASP A 5 -11.71 -9.42 -18.00
N LEU A 6 -13.01 -9.14 -18.22
CA LEU A 6 -13.99 -9.13 -17.16
C LEU A 6 -14.16 -10.52 -16.52
N ILE A 7 -14.21 -11.57 -17.33
CA ILE A 7 -14.27 -12.96 -16.81
C ILE A 7 -13.07 -13.28 -15.96
N ILE A 8 -11.84 -12.91 -16.40
CA ILE A 8 -10.61 -13.14 -15.64
C ILE A 8 -10.67 -12.43 -14.28
N VAL A 9 -11.08 -11.15 -14.26
CA VAL A 9 -11.23 -10.38 -13.02
C VAL A 9 -12.24 -11.04 -12.08
N ILE A 10 -13.41 -11.42 -12.58
CA ILE A 10 -14.46 -12.07 -11.76
C ILE A 10 -13.97 -13.41 -11.20
N VAL A 11 -13.37 -14.27 -12.03
CA VAL A 11 -12.84 -15.57 -11.61
C VAL A 11 -11.77 -15.39 -10.54
N TYR A 12 -10.88 -14.41 -10.71
CA TYR A 12 -9.85 -14.08 -9.75
C TYR A 12 -10.44 -13.61 -8.41
N LEU A 13 -11.38 -12.68 -8.43
CA LEU A 13 -12.03 -12.18 -7.21
C LEU A 13 -12.78 -13.30 -6.47
N LEU A 14 -13.48 -14.17 -7.19
CA LEU A 14 -14.12 -15.35 -6.59
C LEU A 14 -13.11 -16.29 -5.97
N ALA A 15 -11.98 -16.55 -6.63
CA ALA A 15 -10.91 -17.39 -6.10
C ALA A 15 -10.36 -16.84 -4.78
N ILE A 16 -10.11 -15.54 -4.68
CA ILE A 16 -9.63 -14.89 -3.43
C ILE A 16 -10.65 -15.02 -2.30
N VAL A 17 -11.92 -14.76 -2.58
CA VAL A 17 -12.99 -14.92 -1.57
C VAL A 17 -13.03 -16.36 -1.07
N ILE A 18 -12.95 -17.35 -1.97
CA ILE A 18 -12.95 -18.78 -1.61
C ILE A 18 -11.72 -19.10 -0.73
N VAL A 19 -10.53 -18.65 -1.11
CA VAL A 19 -9.30 -18.85 -0.31
C VAL A 19 -9.45 -18.22 1.08
N GLY A 20 -9.94 -17.01 1.18
CA GLY A 20 -10.20 -16.33 2.44
C GLY A 20 -11.17 -17.11 3.34
N LEU A 21 -12.29 -17.59 2.80
CA LEU A 21 -13.27 -18.38 3.54
C LEU A 21 -12.72 -19.76 3.98
N VAL A 22 -11.92 -20.41 3.15
CA VAL A 22 -11.25 -21.67 3.52
C VAL A 22 -10.29 -21.47 4.68
N MET A 23 -9.56 -20.35 4.70
CA MET A 23 -8.61 -20.03 5.78
C MET A 23 -9.29 -19.62 7.09
N GLN A 24 -10.57 -19.24 7.06
CA GLN A 24 -11.35 -18.85 8.24
C GLN A 24 -11.27 -19.87 9.38
N LYS A 25 -11.35 -21.17 9.06
CA LYS A 25 -11.31 -22.25 10.08
C LYS A 25 -10.01 -22.26 10.90
N LYS A 26 -8.89 -21.82 10.31
CA LYS A 26 -7.59 -21.74 11.00
C LYS A 26 -7.44 -20.43 11.79
N ALA A 27 -7.99 -19.35 11.28
CA ALA A 27 -7.90 -18.02 11.88
C ALA A 27 -8.81 -17.83 13.10
N SER A 28 -9.93 -18.54 13.16
CA SER A 28 -11.00 -18.30 14.13
C SER A 28 -10.87 -19.11 15.45
N ARG A 29 -9.66 -19.48 15.87
CA ARG A 29 -9.44 -20.25 17.11
C ARG A 29 -9.38 -19.35 18.34
N ASP A 30 -8.57 -18.31 18.28
CA ASP A 30 -8.31 -17.34 19.34
C ASP A 30 -7.83 -16.02 18.74
N ILE A 31 -7.68 -14.97 19.55
CA ILE A 31 -7.27 -13.64 19.06
C ILE A 31 -5.83 -13.63 18.55
N ASP A 32 -4.93 -14.43 19.11
CA ASP A 32 -3.55 -14.54 18.62
C ASP A 32 -3.51 -15.18 17.21
N SER A 33 -4.36 -16.18 16.96
CA SER A 33 -4.51 -16.77 15.64
C SER A 33 -5.11 -15.76 14.67
N TYR A 34 -6.10 -14.99 15.10
CA TYR A 34 -6.82 -14.03 14.25
C TYR A 34 -5.94 -12.83 13.86
N PHE A 35 -5.24 -12.21 14.83
CA PHE A 35 -4.46 -11.00 14.59
C PHE A 35 -2.97 -11.24 14.30
N LEU A 36 -2.38 -12.38 14.71
CA LEU A 36 -0.95 -12.65 14.60
C LEU A 36 -0.61 -14.00 13.91
N GLY A 37 -1.63 -14.71 13.39
CA GLY A 37 -1.39 -16.02 12.78
C GLY A 37 -0.72 -17.00 13.74
N ASN A 38 -0.98 -16.88 15.04
CA ASN A 38 -0.41 -17.68 16.13
C ASN A 38 1.13 -17.61 16.20
N ARG A 39 1.76 -16.56 15.64
CA ARG A 39 3.22 -16.34 15.57
C ARG A 39 3.99 -17.53 14.95
N LYS A 40 3.35 -18.24 14.00
CA LYS A 40 3.90 -19.42 13.33
C LYS A 40 4.05 -19.24 11.81
N LEU A 41 3.84 -18.02 11.32
CA LEU A 41 3.98 -17.70 9.90
C LEU A 41 5.47 -17.58 9.54
N PRO A 42 5.93 -18.24 8.47
CA PRO A 42 7.34 -18.16 8.07
C PRO A 42 7.69 -16.78 7.51
N TRP A 43 8.94 -16.38 7.66
CA TRP A 43 9.45 -15.06 7.28
C TRP A 43 9.17 -14.67 5.82
N TRP A 44 9.27 -15.63 4.90
CA TRP A 44 9.04 -15.37 3.47
C TRP A 44 7.58 -15.09 3.16
N VAL A 45 6.65 -15.73 3.87
CA VAL A 45 5.21 -15.48 3.75
C VAL A 45 4.88 -14.08 4.29
N LEU A 46 5.42 -13.73 5.46
CA LEU A 46 5.25 -12.41 6.07
C LEU A 46 5.87 -11.29 5.21
N GLY A 47 7.07 -11.53 4.65
CA GLY A 47 7.75 -10.58 3.78
C GLY A 47 7.03 -10.38 2.44
N ALA A 48 6.54 -11.46 1.81
CA ALA A 48 5.75 -11.39 0.59
C ALA A 48 4.41 -10.66 0.81
N SER A 49 3.72 -10.98 1.91
CA SER A 49 2.50 -10.27 2.32
C SER A 49 2.77 -8.79 2.57
N GLY A 50 3.88 -8.47 3.22
CA GLY A 50 4.29 -7.08 3.43
C GLY A 50 4.50 -6.33 2.12
N MET A 51 5.19 -6.92 1.15
CA MET A 51 5.39 -6.33 -0.17
C MET A 51 4.06 -6.13 -0.90
N ALA A 52 3.19 -7.14 -0.93
CA ALA A 52 1.88 -7.04 -1.56
C ALA A 52 1.04 -5.89 -0.97
N SER A 53 1.03 -5.77 0.38
CA SER A 53 0.33 -4.68 1.08
C SER A 53 0.95 -3.29 0.86
N ASN A 54 2.21 -3.19 0.41
CA ASN A 54 2.83 -1.92 0.05
C ASN A 54 2.79 -1.61 -1.45
N THR A 55 2.30 -2.53 -2.26
CA THR A 55 2.13 -2.32 -3.71
C THR A 55 0.67 -1.97 -4.01
N ASP A 56 0.10 -1.09 -3.20
CA ASP A 56 -1.27 -0.64 -3.37
C ASP A 56 -1.46 0.14 -4.68
N ILE A 57 -2.70 0.16 -5.14
CA ILE A 57 -3.07 0.81 -6.40
C ILE A 57 -2.93 2.34 -6.32
N ALA A 58 -3.38 2.94 -5.21
CA ALA A 58 -3.35 4.39 -5.02
C ALA A 58 -1.92 4.90 -5.03
N GLY A 59 -1.03 4.31 -4.23
CA GLY A 59 0.40 4.65 -4.21
C GLY A 59 1.10 4.34 -5.52
N THR A 60 0.68 3.30 -6.26
CA THR A 60 1.25 3.00 -7.57
C THR A 60 0.84 4.05 -8.61
N MET A 61 -0.42 4.50 -8.61
CA MET A 61 -0.88 5.60 -9.47
C MET A 61 -0.15 6.91 -9.16
N ILE A 62 -0.07 7.30 -7.88
CA ILE A 62 0.59 8.53 -7.44
C ILE A 62 2.09 8.51 -7.78
N ASN A 63 2.78 7.39 -7.53
CA ASN A 63 4.20 7.29 -7.85
C ASN A 63 4.45 7.27 -9.36
N THR A 64 3.56 6.67 -10.14
CA THR A 64 3.59 6.77 -11.61
C THR A 64 3.43 8.23 -12.05
N ALA A 65 2.49 8.96 -11.44
CA ALA A 65 2.29 10.38 -11.72
C ALA A 65 3.55 11.22 -11.41
N PHE A 66 4.22 10.97 -10.28
CA PHE A 66 5.47 11.65 -9.96
C PHE A 66 6.58 11.37 -10.96
N ILE A 67 6.77 10.11 -11.36
CA ILE A 67 7.82 9.79 -12.32
C ILE A 67 7.43 10.29 -13.71
N TYR A 68 6.17 10.22 -14.10
CA TYR A 68 5.68 10.78 -15.36
C TYR A 68 5.98 12.28 -15.45
N ALA A 69 5.60 13.06 -14.43
CA ALA A 69 5.74 14.51 -14.42
C ALA A 69 7.16 15.01 -14.11
N LEU A 70 7.88 14.33 -13.19
CA LEU A 70 9.13 14.82 -12.61
C LEU A 70 10.35 13.94 -12.94
N GLY A 71 10.15 12.84 -13.63
CA GLY A 71 11.21 11.89 -13.95
C GLY A 71 11.79 11.20 -12.71
N THR A 72 13.08 10.94 -12.75
CA THR A 72 13.81 10.27 -11.66
C THR A 72 13.74 10.99 -10.32
N LYS A 73 13.39 12.28 -10.30
CA LYS A 73 13.16 13.05 -9.07
C LYS A 73 11.99 12.49 -8.26
N GLY A 74 10.99 11.88 -8.94
CA GLY A 74 9.88 11.17 -8.30
C GLY A 74 10.31 10.05 -7.35
N PHE A 75 11.43 9.36 -7.61
CA PHE A 75 11.99 8.36 -6.70
C PHE A 75 12.42 8.95 -5.35
N PHE A 76 12.98 10.16 -5.36
CA PHE A 76 13.38 10.84 -4.12
C PHE A 76 12.16 11.33 -3.33
N ILE A 77 11.12 11.77 -4.03
CA ILE A 77 9.86 12.18 -3.39
C ILE A 77 9.23 11.02 -2.62
N GLU A 78 9.35 9.78 -3.10
CA GLU A 78 8.81 8.61 -2.43
C GLU A 78 9.50 8.29 -1.09
N ILE A 79 10.65 8.91 -0.79
CA ILE A 79 11.25 8.87 0.55
C ILE A 79 10.25 9.31 1.63
N ARG A 80 9.30 10.20 1.29
CA ARG A 80 8.20 10.61 2.19
C ARG A 80 7.38 9.45 2.74
N GLY A 81 7.20 8.38 1.96
CA GLY A 81 6.55 7.14 2.36
C GLY A 81 7.47 6.17 3.13
N GLY A 82 8.76 6.31 2.95
CA GLY A 82 9.85 5.80 3.76
C GLY A 82 9.96 4.30 3.97
N VAL A 83 9.12 3.51 3.33
CA VAL A 83 9.00 2.07 3.63
C VAL A 83 10.35 1.35 3.60
N THR A 84 11.16 1.57 2.58
CA THR A 84 12.46 0.89 2.43
C THR A 84 13.44 1.26 3.55
N LEU A 85 13.54 2.54 3.93
CA LEU A 85 14.42 2.99 5.02
C LEU A 85 13.93 2.47 6.37
N ILE A 86 12.63 2.49 6.61
CA ILE A 86 12.01 1.92 7.82
C ILE A 86 12.29 0.42 7.90
N MET A 87 12.14 -0.32 6.78
CA MET A 87 12.43 -1.75 6.72
C MET A 87 13.90 -2.05 7.00
N ALA A 88 14.84 -1.24 6.50
CA ALA A 88 16.25 -1.39 6.78
C ALA A 88 16.54 -1.20 8.27
N PHE A 89 15.97 -0.20 8.92
CA PHE A 89 16.09 0.02 10.36
C PHE A 89 15.49 -1.12 11.18
N LEU A 90 14.29 -1.60 10.80
CA LEU A 90 13.66 -2.74 11.45
C LEU A 90 14.46 -4.03 11.26
N MET A 91 15.10 -4.23 10.10
CA MET A 91 15.96 -5.38 9.83
C MET A 91 17.14 -5.43 10.77
N VAL A 92 17.86 -4.31 10.95
CA VAL A 92 19.11 -4.26 11.71
C VAL A 92 18.86 -4.17 13.21
N PHE A 93 17.85 -3.42 13.64
CA PHE A 93 17.69 -3.01 15.03
C PHE A 93 16.33 -3.36 15.64
N MET A 94 15.24 -2.66 15.26
CA MET A 94 13.98 -2.72 16.01
C MET A 94 13.13 -3.97 15.73
N GLY A 95 13.29 -4.65 14.61
CA GLY A 95 12.47 -5.82 14.30
C GLY A 95 12.55 -6.92 15.35
N LYS A 96 13.77 -7.24 15.81
CA LYS A 96 13.97 -8.23 16.88
C LYS A 96 13.37 -7.79 18.23
N TRP A 97 13.44 -6.50 18.56
CA TRP A 97 12.89 -5.98 19.81
C TRP A 97 11.35 -6.00 19.79
N ASN A 98 10.75 -5.62 18.67
CA ASN A 98 9.31 -5.74 18.47
C ASN A 98 8.87 -7.20 18.62
N ARG A 99 9.58 -8.15 18.02
CA ARG A 99 9.29 -9.58 18.17
C ARG A 99 9.42 -10.07 19.61
N ARG A 100 10.47 -9.65 20.33
CA ARG A 100 10.74 -10.04 21.72
C ARG A 100 9.73 -9.50 22.71
N SER A 101 9.14 -8.35 22.45
CA SER A 101 8.13 -7.75 23.32
C SER A 101 6.88 -8.64 23.50
N LYS A 102 6.63 -9.56 22.56
CA LYS A 102 5.47 -10.46 22.52
C LYS A 102 4.12 -9.75 22.57
N VAL A 103 4.08 -8.47 22.32
CA VAL A 103 2.84 -7.69 22.23
C VAL A 103 2.10 -7.99 20.92
N MET A 104 0.86 -7.57 20.84
CA MET A 104 0.00 -7.69 19.64
C MET A 104 -0.05 -6.38 18.86
N THR A 105 0.03 -5.25 19.58
CA THR A 105 -0.11 -3.91 19.01
C THR A 105 1.01 -2.99 19.47
N GLN A 106 1.22 -1.91 18.73
CA GLN A 106 2.16 -0.86 19.15
C GLN A 106 1.66 -0.13 20.42
N ALA A 107 0.36 -0.02 20.62
CA ALA A 107 -0.20 0.58 21.82
C ALA A 107 0.04 -0.29 23.04
N GLU A 108 -0.06 -1.62 22.92
CA GLU A 108 0.33 -2.55 23.99
C GLU A 108 1.82 -2.43 24.34
N TRP A 109 2.67 -2.11 23.35
CA TRP A 109 4.10 -1.89 23.55
C TRP A 109 4.37 -0.71 24.51
N MET A 110 3.45 0.25 24.64
CA MET A 110 3.57 1.35 25.61
C MET A 110 3.56 0.84 27.04
N HIS A 111 2.72 -0.15 27.36
CA HIS A 111 2.78 -0.82 28.68
C HIS A 111 4.09 -1.58 28.89
N PHE A 112 4.61 -2.22 27.84
CA PHE A 112 5.91 -2.89 27.92
C PHE A 112 7.05 -1.89 28.19
N ARG A 113 6.97 -0.67 27.63
CA ARG A 113 8.01 0.37 27.76
C ARG A 113 7.89 1.20 29.03
N PHE A 114 6.69 1.60 29.43
CA PHE A 114 6.43 2.56 30.53
C PHE A 114 5.81 1.90 31.77
N GLY A 115 5.56 0.60 31.75
CA GLY A 115 4.91 -0.13 32.84
C GLY A 115 3.40 0.01 32.84
N LYS A 116 2.76 -0.72 33.80
CA LYS A 116 1.33 -0.64 34.05
C LYS A 116 1.08 0.40 35.14
N GLY A 117 0.59 1.56 34.75
CA GLY A 117 0.31 2.69 35.65
C GLY A 117 -0.20 3.86 34.83
N LYS A 118 -0.48 5.00 35.49
CA LYS A 118 -1.10 6.17 34.84
C LYS A 118 -0.37 6.61 33.57
N GLU A 119 0.96 6.62 33.57
CA GLU A 119 1.77 7.03 32.44
C GLU A 119 1.67 6.02 31.28
N GLY A 120 1.84 4.73 31.57
CA GLY A 120 1.70 3.66 30.58
C GLY A 120 0.28 3.53 30.04
N ASP A 121 -0.74 3.66 30.89
CA ASP A 121 -2.14 3.65 30.47
C ASP A 121 -2.47 4.83 29.58
N THR A 122 -2.03 6.04 29.95
CA THR A 122 -2.23 7.24 29.13
C THR A 122 -1.53 7.09 27.77
N ALA A 123 -0.27 6.65 27.77
CA ALA A 123 0.48 6.42 26.53
C ALA A 123 -0.20 5.37 25.63
N ARG A 124 -0.70 4.28 26.22
CA ARG A 124 -1.40 3.23 25.50
C ARG A 124 -2.72 3.71 24.88
N ILE A 125 -3.53 4.45 25.64
CA ILE A 125 -4.82 4.99 25.15
C ILE A 125 -4.55 5.95 23.99
N ILE A 126 -3.60 6.89 24.15
CA ILE A 126 -3.25 7.86 23.09
C ILE A 126 -2.76 7.12 21.84
N ALA A 127 -1.86 6.16 22.00
CA ALA A 127 -1.33 5.38 20.88
C ALA A 127 -2.43 4.57 20.16
N ALA A 128 -3.33 3.93 20.92
CA ALA A 128 -4.44 3.18 20.34
C ALA A 128 -5.40 4.08 19.56
N PHE A 129 -5.79 5.21 20.14
CA PHE A 129 -6.70 6.15 19.51
C PHE A 129 -6.07 6.76 18.23
N ALA A 130 -4.83 7.23 18.33
CA ALA A 130 -4.09 7.75 17.17
C ALA A 130 -3.96 6.71 16.04
N SER A 131 -3.70 5.44 16.40
CA SER A 131 -3.60 4.36 15.42
C SER A 131 -4.95 4.04 14.75
N ILE A 132 -6.07 4.11 15.49
CA ILE A 132 -7.41 3.93 14.91
C ILE A 132 -7.74 5.07 13.93
N VAL A 133 -7.50 6.32 14.33
CA VAL A 133 -7.71 7.49 13.45
C VAL A 133 -6.86 7.37 12.18
N MET A 134 -5.58 7.00 12.33
CA MET A 134 -4.69 6.78 11.19
C MET A 134 -5.16 5.62 10.31
N THR A 135 -5.71 4.57 10.91
CA THR A 135 -6.30 3.44 10.15
C THR A 135 -7.47 3.91 9.29
N ILE A 136 -8.39 4.70 9.83
CA ILE A 136 -9.52 5.26 9.08
C ILE A 136 -9.00 6.11 7.92
N ALA A 137 -8.06 7.02 8.16
CA ALA A 137 -7.47 7.86 7.12
C ALA A 137 -6.81 7.02 6.00
N MET A 138 -6.08 5.97 6.35
CA MET A 138 -5.44 5.08 5.38
C MET A 138 -6.45 4.26 4.59
N VAL A 139 -7.50 3.74 5.24
CA VAL A 139 -8.60 3.04 4.55
C VAL A 139 -9.28 3.95 3.55
N THR A 140 -9.60 5.19 3.93
CA THR A 140 -10.18 6.20 3.02
C THR A 140 -9.29 6.44 1.80
N TYR A 141 -7.99 6.62 2.02
CA TYR A 141 -7.01 6.79 0.94
C TYR A 141 -7.02 5.62 -0.05
N PHE A 142 -6.99 4.38 0.44
CA PHE A 142 -7.00 3.19 -0.42
C PHE A 142 -8.33 3.02 -1.17
N VAL A 143 -9.44 3.30 -0.52
CA VAL A 143 -10.79 3.19 -1.10
C VAL A 143 -10.97 4.20 -2.24
N ILE A 144 -10.53 5.45 -2.06
CA ILE A 144 -10.58 6.49 -3.10
C ILE A 144 -9.70 6.09 -4.29
N GLY A 145 -8.47 5.65 -4.06
CA GLY A 145 -7.57 5.23 -5.13
C GLY A 145 -8.07 4.02 -5.91
N ALA A 146 -8.59 3.00 -5.22
CA ALA A 146 -9.20 1.84 -5.84
C ALA A 146 -10.45 2.23 -6.66
N GLY A 147 -11.26 3.14 -6.16
CA GLY A 147 -12.44 3.65 -6.85
C GLY A 147 -12.11 4.38 -8.15
N LYS A 148 -11.13 5.28 -8.13
CA LYS A 148 -10.62 5.95 -9.34
C LYS A 148 -10.16 4.93 -10.38
N PHE A 149 -9.36 3.95 -9.96
CA PHE A 149 -8.82 2.94 -10.85
C PHE A 149 -9.91 2.04 -11.44
N VAL A 150 -10.73 1.42 -10.61
CA VAL A 150 -11.76 0.47 -11.04
C VAL A 150 -12.86 1.18 -11.83
N GLY A 151 -13.22 2.41 -11.43
CA GLY A 151 -14.20 3.24 -12.11
C GLY A 151 -13.82 3.51 -13.57
N GLU A 152 -12.53 3.78 -13.85
CA GLU A 152 -12.02 4.01 -15.21
C GLU A 152 -12.21 2.78 -16.12
N PHE A 153 -12.09 1.56 -15.58
CA PHE A 153 -12.27 0.33 -16.37
C PHE A 153 -13.70 -0.13 -16.50
N LEU A 154 -14.52 0.07 -15.47
CA LEU A 154 -15.92 -0.33 -15.49
C LEU A 154 -16.84 0.73 -16.13
N GLY A 155 -16.35 1.96 -16.31
CA GLY A 155 -17.15 3.08 -16.82
C GLY A 155 -18.25 3.52 -15.87
N ILE A 156 -18.00 3.41 -14.54
CA ILE A 156 -18.90 3.84 -13.46
C ILE A 156 -18.25 4.93 -12.63
N GLU A 157 -19.05 5.68 -11.91
CA GLU A 157 -18.51 6.70 -11.00
C GLU A 157 -17.60 6.09 -9.94
N PRO A 158 -16.48 6.75 -9.58
CA PRO A 158 -15.51 6.24 -8.62
C PRO A 158 -16.13 5.82 -7.28
N ILE A 159 -17.18 6.50 -6.82
CA ILE A 159 -17.84 6.17 -5.55
C ILE A 159 -18.48 4.77 -5.58
N TYR A 160 -19.15 4.40 -6.67
CA TYR A 160 -19.75 3.08 -6.79
C TYR A 160 -18.69 1.98 -6.94
N ALA A 161 -17.59 2.29 -7.66
CA ALA A 161 -16.46 1.38 -7.76
C ALA A 161 -15.77 1.18 -6.39
N SER A 162 -15.63 2.25 -5.59
CA SER A 162 -15.14 2.18 -4.21
C SER A 162 -16.01 1.28 -3.34
N LEU A 163 -17.33 1.49 -3.36
CA LEU A 163 -18.28 0.68 -2.58
C LEU A 163 -18.23 -0.79 -2.98
N LEU A 164 -18.14 -1.09 -4.28
CA LEU A 164 -17.97 -2.46 -4.77
C LEU A 164 -16.72 -3.11 -4.20
N MET A 165 -15.57 -2.41 -4.25
CA MET A 165 -14.30 -2.91 -3.74
C MET A 165 -14.34 -3.13 -2.23
N VAL A 166 -14.93 -2.21 -1.47
CA VAL A 166 -15.11 -2.33 -0.03
C VAL A 166 -15.95 -3.55 0.32
N VAL A 167 -17.10 -3.74 -0.32
CA VAL A 167 -17.97 -4.89 -0.06
C VAL A 167 -17.26 -6.20 -0.36
N LEU A 168 -16.57 -6.30 -1.50
CA LEU A 168 -15.80 -7.48 -1.86
C LEU A 168 -14.69 -7.79 -0.84
N ALA A 169 -13.91 -6.79 -0.47
CA ALA A 169 -12.83 -6.96 0.50
C ALA A 169 -13.37 -7.38 1.88
N MET A 170 -14.42 -6.73 2.37
CA MET A 170 -14.99 -7.02 3.69
C MET A 170 -15.56 -8.44 3.81
N THR A 171 -16.07 -9.05 2.71
CA THR A 171 -16.65 -10.41 2.75
C THR A 171 -15.67 -11.45 3.28
N TYR A 172 -14.38 -11.34 2.97
CA TYR A 172 -13.37 -12.29 3.43
C TYR A 172 -12.47 -11.76 4.56
N THR A 173 -12.20 -10.45 4.63
CA THR A 173 -11.36 -9.85 5.68
C THR A 173 -11.92 -10.11 7.07
N VAL A 174 -13.23 -9.86 7.27
CA VAL A 174 -13.92 -10.11 8.54
C VAL A 174 -13.90 -11.59 8.93
N ALA A 175 -13.84 -12.47 7.93
CA ALA A 175 -13.86 -13.91 8.15
C ALA A 175 -12.49 -14.50 8.50
N SER A 176 -11.40 -14.05 7.82
CA SER A 176 -10.14 -14.79 7.76
C SER A 176 -9.00 -14.23 8.64
N GLY A 177 -9.11 -12.99 9.14
CA GLY A 177 -8.05 -12.35 9.93
C GLY A 177 -6.67 -12.39 9.23
N LEU A 178 -5.60 -12.10 9.97
CA LEU A 178 -4.23 -12.01 9.40
C LEU A 178 -3.78 -13.29 8.70
N TYR A 179 -4.18 -14.46 9.20
CA TYR A 179 -3.74 -15.72 8.60
C TYR A 179 -4.22 -15.89 7.16
N GLY A 180 -5.47 -15.54 6.90
CA GLY A 180 -6.02 -15.57 5.54
C GLY A 180 -5.41 -14.49 4.65
N VAL A 181 -5.31 -13.26 5.17
CA VAL A 181 -4.72 -12.12 4.46
C VAL A 181 -3.31 -12.46 3.96
N VAL A 182 -2.44 -12.97 4.82
CA VAL A 182 -1.04 -13.27 4.48
C VAL A 182 -0.91 -14.32 3.36
N TRP A 183 -1.74 -15.34 3.33
CA TRP A 183 -1.70 -16.36 2.28
C TRP A 183 -2.32 -15.88 0.96
N THR A 184 -3.38 -15.09 1.01
CA THR A 184 -3.90 -14.43 -0.20
C THR A 184 -2.88 -13.47 -0.78
N ASP A 185 -2.16 -12.71 0.05
CA ASP A 185 -1.11 -11.79 -0.37
C ASP A 185 0.05 -12.48 -1.10
N VAL A 186 0.46 -13.66 -0.64
CA VAL A 186 1.50 -14.45 -1.33
C VAL A 186 1.07 -14.83 -2.74
N PHE A 187 -0.17 -15.30 -2.87
CA PHE A 187 -0.73 -15.65 -4.18
C PHE A 187 -0.79 -14.42 -5.10
N GLN A 188 -1.26 -13.31 -4.57
CA GLN A 188 -1.32 -12.02 -5.27
C GLN A 188 0.07 -11.52 -5.68
N GLY A 189 1.06 -11.66 -4.80
CA GLY A 189 2.45 -11.25 -5.05
C GLY A 189 3.06 -11.92 -6.27
N VAL A 190 2.74 -13.20 -6.52
CA VAL A 190 3.19 -13.92 -7.72
C VAL A 190 2.62 -13.29 -9.00
N PHE A 191 1.33 -12.94 -9.00
CA PHE A 191 0.69 -12.26 -10.13
C PHE A 191 1.28 -10.87 -10.36
N ILE A 192 1.45 -10.06 -9.30
CA ILE A 192 2.06 -8.73 -9.37
C ILE A 192 3.47 -8.84 -9.97
N PHE A 193 4.26 -9.84 -9.57
CA PHE A 193 5.60 -10.04 -10.10
C PHE A 193 5.59 -10.36 -11.61
N GLY A 194 4.69 -11.23 -12.06
CA GLY A 194 4.50 -11.52 -13.48
C GLY A 194 4.15 -10.26 -14.29
N VAL A 195 3.27 -9.44 -13.74
CA VAL A 195 2.91 -8.14 -14.31
C VAL A 195 4.11 -7.20 -14.41
N ILE A 196 4.92 -7.10 -13.35
CA ILE A 196 6.13 -6.27 -13.33
C ILE A 196 7.05 -6.65 -14.49
N VAL A 197 7.34 -7.94 -14.64
CA VAL A 197 8.22 -8.45 -15.71
C VAL A 197 7.65 -8.14 -17.09
N TYR A 198 6.35 -8.39 -17.30
CA TYR A 198 5.69 -8.16 -18.58
C TYR A 198 5.71 -6.68 -18.98
N ILE A 199 5.27 -5.77 -18.09
CA ILE A 199 5.20 -4.33 -18.38
C ILE A 199 6.59 -3.73 -18.58
N SER A 200 7.57 -4.13 -17.76
CA SER A 200 8.95 -3.66 -17.90
C SER A 200 9.56 -4.12 -19.23
N GLY A 201 9.35 -5.37 -19.62
CA GLY A 201 9.80 -5.90 -20.91
C GLY A 201 9.13 -5.16 -22.08
N MET A 202 7.84 -4.90 -22.00
CA MET A 202 7.09 -4.17 -23.02
C MET A 202 7.60 -2.73 -23.14
N ALA A 203 7.78 -2.01 -22.05
CA ALA A 203 8.28 -0.64 -22.06
C ALA A 203 9.69 -0.57 -22.70
N MET A 204 10.58 -1.48 -22.32
CA MET A 204 11.94 -1.55 -22.87
C MET A 204 11.97 -1.85 -24.37
N SER A 205 11.01 -2.60 -24.89
CA SER A 205 10.96 -2.97 -26.31
C SER A 205 10.23 -1.95 -27.20
N THR A 206 9.31 -1.16 -26.62
CA THR A 206 8.39 -0.30 -27.38
C THR A 206 8.75 1.18 -27.30
N VAL A 207 9.29 1.62 -26.13
CA VAL A 207 9.43 3.06 -25.87
C VAL A 207 10.80 3.57 -26.28
N THR A 208 10.79 4.56 -27.16
CA THR A 208 11.92 5.46 -27.42
C THR A 208 11.44 6.88 -27.15
N LEU A 209 12.02 7.55 -26.16
CA LEU A 209 11.67 8.92 -25.84
C LEU A 209 12.53 9.90 -26.65
N PRO A 210 11.95 10.97 -27.22
CA PRO A 210 12.71 12.03 -27.89
C PRO A 210 13.48 12.87 -26.86
N GLU A 211 14.36 13.74 -27.34
CA GLU A 211 15.13 14.65 -26.48
C GLU A 211 14.24 15.62 -25.70
N GLU A 212 13.10 16.01 -26.25
CA GLU A 212 12.12 16.90 -25.65
C GLU A 212 10.71 16.35 -25.79
N PHE A 213 9.92 16.46 -24.72
CA PHE A 213 8.53 16.03 -24.71
C PHE A 213 7.71 16.83 -23.71
N MET A 214 6.38 16.70 -23.80
CA MET A 214 5.43 17.33 -22.90
C MET A 214 4.97 16.34 -21.84
N VAL A 215 4.84 16.83 -20.61
CA VAL A 215 4.19 16.13 -19.48
C VAL A 215 3.19 17.06 -18.81
N SER A 216 2.23 16.53 -18.08
CA SER A 216 1.23 17.32 -17.37
C SER A 216 1.52 17.38 -15.89
N VAL A 217 1.16 18.49 -15.24
CA VAL A 217 1.22 18.69 -13.80
C VAL A 217 -0.13 19.20 -13.29
N PRO A 218 -0.59 18.75 -12.12
CA PRO A 218 -1.85 19.19 -11.53
C PRO A 218 -1.69 20.57 -10.88
N MET A 219 -2.73 21.39 -11.02
CA MET A 219 -2.82 22.73 -10.43
C MET A 219 -3.71 22.73 -9.17
N LEU A 220 -3.53 23.69 -8.29
CA LEU A 220 -4.30 23.81 -7.05
C LEU A 220 -5.79 24.12 -7.27
N ASP A 221 -6.13 24.68 -8.42
CA ASP A 221 -7.52 24.93 -8.83
C ASP A 221 -8.22 23.72 -9.44
N GLY A 222 -7.54 22.57 -9.47
CA GLY A 222 -8.04 21.32 -10.05
C GLY A 222 -7.86 21.20 -11.57
N SER A 223 -7.26 22.22 -12.22
CA SER A 223 -6.88 22.15 -13.63
C SER A 223 -5.54 21.40 -13.82
N PHE A 224 -5.14 21.20 -15.08
CA PHE A 224 -3.87 20.56 -15.43
C PHE A 224 -3.13 21.43 -16.45
N THR A 225 -1.81 21.55 -16.26
CA THR A 225 -0.96 22.34 -17.14
C THR A 225 0.13 21.47 -17.75
N ALA A 226 0.25 21.48 -19.09
CA ALA A 226 1.32 20.81 -19.77
C ALA A 226 2.62 21.61 -19.68
N ILE A 227 3.70 20.95 -19.31
CA ILE A 227 5.05 21.51 -19.23
C ILE A 227 6.00 20.77 -20.18
N LYS A 228 6.93 21.50 -20.78
CA LYS A 228 7.99 20.91 -21.63
C LYS A 228 9.16 20.48 -20.75
N THR A 229 9.66 19.28 -20.98
CA THR A 229 10.86 18.77 -20.30
C THR A 229 11.80 18.13 -21.31
N SER A 230 13.07 17.95 -20.94
CA SER A 230 14.05 17.22 -21.74
C SER A 230 14.33 15.84 -21.15
N LEU A 231 14.71 14.90 -22.03
CA LEU A 231 15.09 13.55 -21.60
C LEU A 231 16.26 13.59 -20.59
N SER A 232 17.24 14.46 -20.83
CA SER A 232 18.41 14.63 -19.96
C SER A 232 18.02 15.14 -18.56
N GLU A 233 17.04 16.04 -18.48
CA GLU A 233 16.54 16.55 -17.19
C GLU A 233 15.59 15.55 -16.51
N TRP A 234 14.75 14.87 -17.29
CA TRP A 234 13.79 13.89 -16.79
C TRP A 234 14.48 12.62 -16.24
N SER A 235 15.53 12.14 -16.92
CA SER A 235 16.28 10.95 -16.52
C SER A 235 17.47 11.22 -15.60
N ARG A 236 17.69 12.48 -15.18
CA ARG A 236 18.82 12.89 -14.35
C ARG A 236 18.78 12.22 -12.98
N ILE A 237 19.74 11.35 -12.70
CA ILE A 237 19.82 10.58 -11.45
C ILE A 237 20.19 11.48 -10.24
N THR A 238 21.03 12.50 -10.46
CA THR A 238 21.44 13.41 -9.38
C THR A 238 20.30 14.36 -9.03
N PRO A 239 19.77 14.33 -7.79
CA PRO A 239 18.70 15.23 -7.40
C PRO A 239 19.17 16.69 -7.43
N PRO A 240 18.37 17.61 -8.01
CA PRO A 240 18.68 19.03 -7.93
C PRO A 240 18.42 19.59 -6.53
N SER A 241 19.00 20.74 -6.19
CA SER A 241 18.61 21.50 -4.99
C SER A 241 17.28 22.20 -5.15
N GLU A 242 16.99 22.63 -6.38
CA GLU A 242 15.81 23.40 -6.75
C GLU A 242 15.21 22.87 -8.05
N MET A 243 13.90 23.01 -8.20
CA MET A 243 13.15 22.72 -9.42
C MET A 243 12.41 23.98 -9.87
N ASN A 244 11.84 23.94 -11.06
CA ASN A 244 11.10 25.05 -11.64
C ASN A 244 9.70 24.59 -12.05
N MET A 245 8.84 24.33 -11.05
CA MET A 245 7.44 23.97 -11.27
C MET A 245 6.59 25.21 -11.41
N PRO A 246 5.51 25.17 -12.20
CA PRO A 246 4.60 26.30 -12.37
C PRO A 246 4.02 26.77 -11.04
N THR A 247 3.91 28.08 -10.87
CA THR A 247 3.24 28.68 -9.72
C THR A 247 1.78 28.25 -9.67
N GLY A 248 1.30 27.88 -8.49
CA GLY A 248 -0.04 27.30 -8.30
C GLY A 248 -0.16 25.82 -8.67
N SER A 249 0.95 25.15 -9.03
CA SER A 249 0.96 23.68 -9.17
C SER A 249 0.99 23.02 -7.80
N THR A 250 0.34 21.86 -7.67
CA THR A 250 0.47 21.01 -6.47
C THR A 250 1.91 20.55 -6.26
N PHE A 251 2.75 20.60 -7.29
CA PHE A 251 4.17 20.26 -7.24
C PHE A 251 5.09 21.46 -6.98
N GLU A 252 4.54 22.66 -6.78
CA GLU A 252 5.32 23.88 -6.49
C GLU A 252 6.18 23.75 -5.22
N ILE A 253 5.74 22.97 -4.24
CA ILE A 253 6.52 22.66 -3.03
C ILE A 253 7.90 22.05 -3.36
N TYR A 254 8.04 21.38 -4.50
CA TYR A 254 9.29 20.79 -4.97
C TYR A 254 10.23 21.79 -5.64
N ASN A 255 9.84 23.06 -5.76
CA ASN A 255 10.77 24.12 -6.17
C ASN A 255 11.91 24.27 -5.15
N LEU A 256 11.65 23.93 -3.88
CA LEU A 256 12.68 23.77 -2.85
C LEU A 256 13.05 22.29 -2.65
N PHE A 257 13.40 21.59 -3.74
CA PHE A 257 13.54 20.15 -3.74
C PHE A 257 14.47 19.60 -2.66
N GLY A 258 15.67 20.19 -2.50
CA GLY A 258 16.62 19.78 -1.49
C GLY A 258 16.06 19.87 -0.06
N ILE A 259 15.34 20.95 0.25
CA ILE A 259 14.70 21.15 1.56
C ILE A 259 13.56 20.14 1.76
N ALA A 260 12.73 19.91 0.75
CA ALA A 260 11.64 18.94 0.82
C ALA A 260 12.16 17.51 1.08
N ILE A 261 13.24 17.10 0.40
CA ILE A 261 13.85 15.78 0.60
C ILE A 261 14.49 15.66 1.99
N MET A 262 15.17 16.70 2.48
CA MET A 262 15.72 16.72 3.84
C MET A 262 14.62 16.59 4.90
N PHE A 263 13.50 17.29 4.70
CA PHE A 263 12.33 17.17 5.58
C PHE A 263 11.76 15.74 5.56
N TYR A 264 11.64 15.11 4.39
CA TYR A 264 11.18 13.74 4.27
C TYR A 264 12.13 12.74 4.94
N LEU A 265 13.43 12.90 4.78
CA LEU A 265 14.43 12.08 5.47
C LEU A 265 14.31 12.20 6.99
N PHE A 266 14.14 13.42 7.49
CA PHE A 266 13.93 13.65 8.93
C PHE A 266 12.64 12.99 9.43
N LYS A 267 11.52 13.20 8.72
CA LYS A 267 10.22 12.56 9.01
C LYS A 267 10.36 11.04 9.09
N VAL A 268 10.95 10.42 8.06
CA VAL A 268 11.11 8.96 7.98
C VAL A 268 12.02 8.42 9.06
N THR A 269 13.06 9.18 9.46
CA THR A 269 13.92 8.81 10.58
C THR A 269 13.14 8.77 11.89
N LEU A 270 12.26 9.76 12.13
CA LEU A 270 11.39 9.77 13.30
C LEU A 270 10.38 8.60 13.26
N GLU A 271 9.72 8.39 12.13
CA GLU A 271 8.77 7.28 11.96
C GLU A 271 9.45 5.92 12.13
N GLY A 272 10.62 5.72 11.54
CA GLY A 272 11.40 4.50 11.67
C GLY A 272 11.82 4.22 13.10
N SER A 273 12.20 5.25 13.86
CA SER A 273 12.60 5.11 15.26
C SER A 273 11.43 4.71 16.17
N SER A 274 10.20 5.12 15.85
CA SER A 274 8.98 4.74 16.57
C SER A 274 8.46 3.36 16.15
N GLY A 275 9.01 2.79 15.07
CA GLY A 275 8.53 1.57 14.44
C GLY A 275 7.25 1.83 13.66
N ALA A 276 7.34 2.10 12.37
CA ALA A 276 6.22 2.38 11.49
C ALA A 276 4.93 1.66 11.88
N GLY A 277 3.89 2.42 12.12
CA GLY A 277 2.66 1.93 12.73
C GLY A 277 1.86 0.93 11.89
N GLY A 278 0.78 0.46 12.47
CA GLY A 278 -0.26 -0.27 11.80
C GLY A 278 0.13 -1.68 11.36
N TYR A 279 -0.30 -2.05 10.18
CA TYR A 279 -0.16 -3.40 9.62
C TYR A 279 1.29 -3.86 9.40
N MET A 280 2.23 -2.93 9.24
CA MET A 280 3.65 -3.29 9.06
C MET A 280 4.22 -3.95 10.32
N LEU A 281 4.03 -3.36 11.49
CA LEU A 281 4.52 -3.91 12.76
C LEU A 281 3.86 -5.22 13.14
N GLN A 282 2.60 -5.41 12.76
CA GLN A 282 1.87 -6.65 13.02
C GLN A 282 2.61 -7.88 12.48
N ARG A 283 3.28 -7.75 11.32
CA ARG A 283 4.09 -8.83 10.74
C ARG A 283 5.34 -9.16 11.57
N TYR A 284 5.96 -8.15 12.19
CA TYR A 284 7.09 -8.38 13.10
C TYR A 284 6.65 -9.05 14.39
N PHE A 285 5.51 -8.66 14.94
CA PHE A 285 4.91 -9.33 16.11
C PHE A 285 4.52 -10.78 15.79
N ALA A 286 4.16 -11.08 14.55
CA ALA A 286 3.80 -12.41 14.07
C ALA A 286 5.00 -13.31 13.70
N ALA A 287 6.22 -12.79 13.61
CA ALA A 287 7.41 -13.54 13.25
C ALA A 287 7.75 -14.63 14.27
N GLN A 288 8.26 -15.79 13.81
CA GLN A 288 8.57 -16.94 14.66
C GLN A 288 9.80 -16.72 15.55
N SER A 289 10.80 -16.01 15.04
CA SER A 289 12.08 -15.78 15.74
C SER A 289 12.68 -14.41 15.40
N ASP A 290 13.68 -14.00 16.18
CA ASP A 290 14.42 -12.77 15.96
C ASP A 290 15.11 -12.75 14.57
N ARG A 291 15.66 -13.90 14.17
CA ARG A 291 16.28 -14.07 12.85
C ARG A 291 15.25 -13.90 11.74
N GLU A 292 14.09 -14.48 11.91
CA GLU A 292 13.01 -14.35 10.92
C GLU A 292 12.46 -12.93 10.83
N ALA A 293 12.44 -12.18 11.93
CA ALA A 293 12.10 -10.75 11.91
C ALA A 293 13.07 -9.93 11.04
N GLY A 294 14.37 -10.27 11.05
CA GLY A 294 15.35 -9.67 10.14
C GLY A 294 15.18 -10.14 8.69
N LEU A 295 15.00 -11.45 8.47
CA LEU A 295 14.85 -12.03 7.14
C LEU A 295 13.58 -11.53 6.43
N LEU A 296 12.46 -11.37 7.14
CA LEU A 296 11.25 -10.81 6.56
C LEU A 296 11.48 -9.37 6.07
N SER A 297 12.22 -8.54 6.80
CA SER A 297 12.58 -7.19 6.37
C SER A 297 13.43 -7.20 5.11
N LEU A 298 14.47 -8.03 5.08
CA LEU A 298 15.35 -8.17 3.92
C LEU A 298 14.56 -8.60 2.68
N PHE A 299 13.73 -9.61 2.82
CA PHE A 299 12.94 -10.13 1.72
C PHE A 299 11.89 -9.12 1.24
N TRP A 300 11.18 -8.48 2.16
CA TRP A 300 10.21 -7.41 1.85
C TRP A 300 10.89 -6.26 1.08
N THR A 301 12.01 -5.75 1.58
CA THR A 301 12.78 -4.68 0.92
C THR A 301 13.25 -5.08 -0.47
N SER A 302 13.75 -6.32 -0.61
CA SER A 302 14.20 -6.86 -1.90
C SER A 302 13.06 -6.94 -2.92
N LEU A 303 11.89 -7.39 -2.49
CA LEU A 303 10.71 -7.45 -3.36
C LEU A 303 10.19 -6.07 -3.74
N LEU A 304 10.24 -5.08 -2.83
CA LEU A 304 9.85 -3.69 -3.13
C LEU A 304 10.74 -3.03 -4.19
N ALA A 305 11.99 -3.48 -4.33
CA ALA A 305 12.87 -2.96 -5.37
C ALA A 305 12.30 -3.19 -6.79
N PHE A 306 11.57 -4.29 -6.99
CA PHE A 306 10.92 -4.59 -8.28
C PHE A 306 9.70 -3.71 -8.60
N ARG A 307 9.16 -2.98 -7.63
CA ARG A 307 8.09 -2.01 -7.85
C ARG A 307 8.54 -0.84 -8.74
N TRP A 308 9.80 -0.44 -8.63
CA TRP A 308 10.32 0.72 -9.36
C TRP A 308 10.37 0.56 -10.86
N PRO A 309 10.87 -0.55 -11.43
CA PRO A 309 10.74 -0.84 -12.86
C PRO A 309 9.30 -0.77 -13.37
N LEU A 310 8.33 -1.27 -12.60
CA LEU A 310 6.91 -1.19 -12.95
C LEU A 310 6.44 0.26 -13.10
N ILE A 311 6.69 1.08 -12.07
CA ILE A 311 6.27 2.49 -12.02
C ILE A 311 6.93 3.29 -13.13
N ALA A 312 8.25 3.12 -13.33
CA ALA A 312 8.99 3.78 -14.39
C ALA A 312 8.47 3.38 -15.79
N SER A 313 8.16 2.10 -15.99
CA SER A 313 7.61 1.61 -17.25
C SER A 313 6.25 2.21 -17.58
N PHE A 314 5.36 2.32 -16.60
CA PHE A 314 4.08 3.00 -16.81
C PHE A 314 4.26 4.48 -17.12
N ALA A 315 5.18 5.17 -16.46
CA ALA A 315 5.49 6.57 -16.73
C ALA A 315 6.03 6.77 -18.15
N MET A 316 6.98 5.93 -18.58
CA MET A 316 7.54 5.96 -19.94
C MET A 316 6.49 5.67 -21.01
N LEU A 317 5.65 4.66 -20.80
CA LEU A 317 4.54 4.35 -21.71
C LEU A 317 3.49 5.47 -21.74
N GLY A 318 3.26 6.16 -20.63
CA GLY A 318 2.39 7.34 -20.56
C GLY A 318 2.94 8.53 -21.36
N ILE A 319 4.25 8.78 -21.31
CA ILE A 319 4.91 9.78 -22.17
C ILE A 319 4.80 9.37 -23.63
N HIS A 320 5.12 8.12 -23.94
CA HIS A 320 4.99 7.57 -25.29
C HIS A 320 3.57 7.70 -25.85
N HIS A 321 2.55 7.53 -25.01
CA HIS A 321 1.15 7.76 -25.38
C HIS A 321 0.92 9.19 -25.88
N GLY A 322 1.42 10.20 -25.15
CA GLY A 322 1.30 11.61 -25.51
C GLY A 322 2.13 12.04 -26.75
N LEU A 323 3.05 11.21 -27.20
CA LEU A 323 3.82 11.43 -28.44
C LEU A 323 3.09 10.96 -29.70
N ASN A 324 2.07 10.12 -29.56
CA ASN A 324 1.28 9.65 -30.69
C ASN A 324 0.34 10.76 -31.16
N PRO A 325 0.33 11.13 -32.45
CA PRO A 325 -0.56 12.17 -32.98
C PRO A 325 -2.05 11.90 -32.82
N GLU A 326 -2.44 10.63 -32.63
CA GLU A 326 -3.84 10.22 -32.41
C GLU A 326 -4.32 10.47 -30.98
N PHE A 327 -3.40 10.71 -30.04
CA PHE A 327 -3.70 10.90 -28.64
C PHE A 327 -3.19 12.27 -28.17
N SER A 328 -3.76 12.76 -27.09
CA SER A 328 -3.27 13.95 -26.39
C SER A 328 -2.36 13.56 -25.23
N VAL A 329 -1.58 14.51 -24.72
CA VAL A 329 -0.89 14.39 -23.44
C VAL A 329 -1.93 14.05 -22.36
N ILE A 330 -1.62 13.05 -21.51
CA ILE A 330 -2.52 12.65 -20.45
C ILE A 330 -2.62 13.82 -19.45
N ALA A 331 -3.82 14.39 -19.34
CA ALA A 331 -4.05 15.59 -18.56
C ALA A 331 -3.83 15.34 -17.05
N ASP A 332 -4.52 14.35 -16.48
CA ASP A 332 -4.32 13.95 -15.09
C ASP A 332 -3.19 12.92 -15.00
N PRO A 333 -2.03 13.25 -14.39
CA PRO A 333 -0.93 12.31 -14.22
C PRO A 333 -1.30 11.03 -13.44
N GLU A 334 -2.29 11.09 -12.54
CA GLU A 334 -2.76 9.91 -11.81
C GLU A 334 -3.44 8.91 -12.74
N LEU A 335 -3.98 9.35 -13.87
CA LEU A 335 -4.60 8.48 -14.87
C LEU A 335 -3.61 7.85 -15.86
N VAL A 336 -2.31 8.12 -15.73
CA VAL A 336 -1.28 7.52 -16.60
C VAL A 336 -1.35 5.99 -16.53
N LEU A 337 -1.40 5.42 -15.33
CA LEU A 337 -1.44 3.97 -15.14
C LEU A 337 -2.68 3.34 -15.78
N PRO A 338 -3.92 3.75 -15.48
CA PRO A 338 -5.10 3.17 -16.13
C PRO A 338 -5.16 3.43 -17.64
N THR A 339 -4.70 4.60 -18.12
CA THR A 339 -4.66 4.91 -19.55
C THR A 339 -3.73 3.97 -20.31
N VAL A 340 -2.52 3.74 -19.80
CA VAL A 340 -1.56 2.80 -20.39
C VAL A 340 -2.14 1.38 -20.43
N ILE A 341 -2.77 0.92 -19.34
CA ILE A 341 -3.40 -0.40 -19.31
C ILE A 341 -4.49 -0.51 -20.39
N LYS A 342 -5.30 0.53 -20.53
CA LYS A 342 -6.42 0.55 -21.47
C LYS A 342 -5.97 0.45 -22.94
N HIS A 343 -4.88 1.15 -23.30
CA HIS A 343 -4.47 1.32 -24.68
C HIS A 343 -3.35 0.35 -25.14
N TYR A 344 -2.43 -0.03 -24.25
CA TYR A 344 -1.24 -0.80 -24.63
C TYR A 344 -1.27 -2.27 -24.22
N ILE A 345 -2.13 -2.64 -23.26
CA ILE A 345 -2.15 -4.01 -22.79
C ILE A 345 -3.14 -4.85 -23.58
N PRO A 346 -2.71 -6.01 -24.15
CA PRO A 346 -3.58 -6.90 -24.90
C PRO A 346 -4.70 -7.48 -24.03
N THR A 347 -5.82 -7.78 -24.66
CA THR A 347 -6.95 -8.51 -24.04
C THR A 347 -6.46 -9.82 -23.45
N GLY A 348 -6.98 -10.19 -22.29
CA GLY A 348 -6.55 -11.31 -21.48
C GLY A 348 -5.43 -10.94 -20.51
N VAL A 349 -4.30 -10.41 -20.98
CA VAL A 349 -3.23 -9.88 -20.10
C VAL A 349 -3.75 -8.68 -19.31
N LYS A 350 -4.57 -7.83 -19.92
CA LYS A 350 -5.25 -6.70 -19.29
C LYS A 350 -6.11 -7.15 -18.10
N GLY A 351 -6.91 -8.19 -18.29
CA GLY A 351 -7.70 -8.77 -17.21
C GLY A 351 -6.86 -9.26 -16.03
N PHE A 352 -5.75 -9.96 -16.28
CA PHE A 352 -4.81 -10.40 -15.23
C PHE A 352 -4.15 -9.22 -14.51
N LEU A 353 -3.74 -8.20 -15.25
CA LEU A 353 -3.13 -7.01 -14.68
C LEU A 353 -4.10 -6.27 -13.75
N ILE A 354 -5.32 -6.02 -14.23
CA ILE A 354 -6.35 -5.35 -13.45
C ILE A 354 -6.68 -6.17 -12.20
N ALA A 355 -6.88 -7.47 -12.34
CA ALA A 355 -7.12 -8.37 -11.23
C ALA A 355 -5.99 -8.32 -10.18
N GLY A 356 -4.73 -8.35 -10.62
CA GLY A 356 -3.57 -8.27 -9.74
C GLY A 356 -3.48 -6.93 -9.00
N LEU A 357 -3.77 -5.81 -9.67
CA LEU A 357 -3.78 -4.49 -9.03
C LEU A 357 -4.97 -4.32 -8.07
N MET A 358 -6.17 -4.81 -8.44
CA MET A 358 -7.32 -4.84 -7.51
C MET A 358 -7.01 -5.67 -6.27
N ALA A 359 -6.36 -6.80 -6.44
CA ALA A 359 -5.92 -7.63 -5.34
C ALA A 359 -4.92 -6.93 -4.42
N ALA A 360 -3.95 -6.20 -4.99
CA ALA A 360 -3.01 -5.41 -4.21
C ALA A 360 -3.74 -4.34 -3.37
N ALA A 361 -4.75 -3.66 -3.94
CA ALA A 361 -5.58 -2.73 -3.20
C ALA A 361 -6.33 -3.41 -2.05
N MET A 362 -6.91 -4.58 -2.31
CA MET A 362 -7.63 -5.37 -1.30
C MET A 362 -6.69 -5.84 -0.18
N SER A 363 -5.48 -6.31 -0.50
CA SER A 363 -4.46 -6.72 0.48
C SER A 363 -4.09 -5.60 1.44
N THR A 364 -3.89 -4.38 0.92
CA THR A 364 -3.55 -3.22 1.76
C THR A 364 -4.73 -2.83 2.65
N PHE A 365 -5.93 -2.82 2.10
CA PHE A 365 -7.17 -2.59 2.83
C PHE A 365 -7.34 -3.58 3.97
N ASP A 366 -7.26 -4.88 3.69
CA ASP A 366 -7.45 -5.96 4.66
C ASP A 366 -6.47 -5.88 5.82
N SER A 367 -5.20 -5.70 5.50
CA SER A 367 -4.12 -5.59 6.48
C SER A 367 -4.33 -4.38 7.39
N THR A 368 -4.75 -3.25 6.82
CA THR A 368 -4.98 -2.00 7.54
C THR A 368 -6.19 -2.12 8.47
N VAL A 369 -7.31 -2.62 7.98
CA VAL A 369 -8.53 -2.84 8.78
C VAL A 369 -8.29 -3.83 9.92
N ASN A 370 -7.59 -4.93 9.65
CA ASN A 370 -7.25 -5.94 10.67
C ASN A 370 -6.37 -5.35 11.78
N ALA A 371 -5.34 -4.58 11.42
CA ALA A 371 -4.50 -3.89 12.41
C ALA A 371 -5.29 -2.88 13.24
N GLY A 372 -6.17 -2.09 12.61
CA GLY A 372 -7.05 -1.14 13.29
C GLY A 372 -7.99 -1.82 14.29
N ALA A 373 -8.60 -2.94 13.89
CA ALA A 373 -9.46 -3.72 14.77
C ALA A 373 -8.70 -4.28 15.97
N ALA A 374 -7.43 -4.67 15.81
CA ALA A 374 -6.59 -5.13 16.91
C ALA A 374 -6.39 -4.05 17.98
N TYR A 375 -6.20 -2.78 17.61
CA TYR A 375 -6.10 -1.66 18.56
C TYR A 375 -7.38 -1.49 19.37
N TRP A 376 -8.55 -1.57 18.73
CA TRP A 376 -9.81 -1.54 19.46
C TRP A 376 -9.93 -2.70 20.43
N VAL A 377 -9.78 -3.94 19.97
CA VAL A 377 -10.02 -5.13 20.76
C VAL A 377 -9.03 -5.26 21.92
N LYS A 378 -7.73 -5.13 21.61
CA LYS A 378 -6.66 -5.42 22.58
C LYS A 378 -6.42 -4.26 23.53
N ASP A 379 -6.38 -3.03 22.99
CA ASP A 379 -5.90 -1.88 23.73
C ASP A 379 -7.01 -1.11 24.46
N LEU A 380 -8.22 -1.11 23.91
CA LEU A 380 -9.34 -0.40 24.51
C LEU A 380 -10.35 -1.37 25.15
N TYR A 381 -10.91 -2.30 24.37
CA TYR A 381 -12.00 -3.15 24.84
C TYR A 381 -11.54 -4.14 25.92
N GLN A 382 -10.56 -4.99 25.64
CA GLN A 382 -10.06 -6.00 26.59
C GLN A 382 -9.38 -5.36 27.80
N THR A 383 -8.64 -4.26 27.61
CA THR A 383 -7.84 -3.68 28.67
C THR A 383 -8.67 -2.86 29.66
N TYR A 384 -9.62 -2.06 29.16
CA TYR A 384 -10.32 -1.07 30.00
C TYR A 384 -11.83 -1.30 30.10
N LEU A 385 -12.50 -1.82 29.07
CA LEU A 385 -13.94 -1.97 29.06
C LEU A 385 -14.40 -3.33 29.60
N ARG A 386 -13.76 -4.42 29.17
CA ARG A 386 -14.09 -5.79 29.59
C ARG A 386 -12.84 -6.66 29.76
N PRO A 387 -12.09 -6.53 30.89
CA PRO A 387 -10.88 -7.31 31.14
C PRO A 387 -11.09 -8.83 31.17
N ASN A 388 -12.28 -9.28 31.51
CA ASN A 388 -12.66 -10.70 31.60
C ASN A 388 -13.47 -11.18 30.37
N ALA A 389 -13.37 -10.48 29.23
CA ALA A 389 -14.04 -10.89 28.00
C ALA A 389 -13.56 -12.27 27.54
N THR A 390 -14.49 -13.10 27.06
CA THR A 390 -14.15 -14.41 26.50
C THR A 390 -13.50 -14.24 25.10
N GLU A 391 -12.75 -15.25 24.65
CA GLU A 391 -12.17 -15.28 23.29
C GLU A 391 -13.25 -15.07 22.19
N LYS A 392 -14.46 -15.60 22.41
CA LYS A 392 -15.58 -15.40 21.49
C LYS A 392 -16.04 -13.94 21.45
N ASP A 393 -16.11 -13.28 22.61
CA ASP A 393 -16.47 -11.86 22.69
C ASP A 393 -15.40 -10.99 22.01
N LEU A 394 -14.12 -11.28 22.25
CA LEU A 394 -13.02 -10.55 21.64
C LEU A 394 -13.00 -10.70 20.11
N MET A 395 -13.24 -11.89 19.60
CA MET A 395 -13.36 -12.12 18.15
C MET A 395 -14.57 -11.42 17.55
N LEU A 396 -15.71 -11.43 18.25
CA LEU A 396 -16.91 -10.69 17.81
C LEU A 396 -16.62 -9.19 17.76
N GLN A 397 -15.97 -8.64 18.78
CA GLN A 397 -15.54 -7.24 18.80
C GLN A 397 -14.55 -6.90 17.68
N GLY A 398 -13.65 -7.82 17.33
CA GLY A 398 -12.76 -7.64 16.17
C GLY A 398 -13.52 -7.48 14.85
N ARG A 399 -14.52 -8.32 14.63
CA ARG A 399 -15.38 -8.23 13.44
C ARG A 399 -16.22 -6.94 13.43
N ILE A 400 -16.81 -6.57 14.57
CA ILE A 400 -17.58 -5.32 14.68
C ILE A 400 -16.67 -4.12 14.45
N ALA A 401 -15.48 -4.09 15.07
CA ALA A 401 -14.51 -3.00 14.88
C ALA A 401 -14.08 -2.86 13.41
N SER A 402 -13.86 -3.97 12.72
CA SER A 402 -13.53 -3.95 11.29
C SER A 402 -14.67 -3.31 10.46
N LEU A 403 -15.93 -3.67 10.76
CA LEU A 403 -17.09 -3.08 10.08
C LEU A 403 -17.24 -1.58 10.38
N VAL A 404 -17.04 -1.19 11.64
CA VAL A 404 -17.17 0.21 12.09
C VAL A 404 -16.06 1.08 11.45
N ILE A 405 -14.80 0.63 11.45
CA ILE A 405 -13.67 1.35 10.84
C ILE A 405 -13.93 1.65 9.37
N VAL A 406 -14.58 0.74 8.66
CA VAL A 406 -14.84 0.87 7.22
C VAL A 406 -16.10 1.70 6.93
N ALA A 407 -17.02 1.78 7.91
CA ALA A 407 -18.25 2.59 7.78
C ALA A 407 -18.00 4.09 7.95
N PHE A 408 -16.86 4.49 8.55
CA PHE A 408 -16.42 5.88 8.67
C PHE A 408 -15.64 6.35 7.46
#